data_72b24620c24e402f97f0fda65fb64a00
#
_entry.id   72b24620c24e402f97f0fda65fb64a00
#
_cell.length_a   1.000
_cell.length_b   1.000
_cell.length_c   1.000
_cell.angle_alpha   90.00
_cell.angle_beta   90.00
_cell.angle_gamma   90.00
#
_symmetry.space_group_name_H-M   'P 1'
#
loop_
_entity.id
_entity.type
_entity.pdbx_description
1 polymer ?
#
loop_
_entity_poly.entity_id
_entity_poly.type
_entity_poly.pdbx_seq_one_letter_code
_entity_poly.pdbx_strand_id
1 'polypeptide(L)'
;MIGTTGVFVTGTDTGVGKTLVAAALVSRLVRMGRSVGVMKPVETGVDAGLSDRTDAARLMAAAQVTDSLDLVSPYRFPAPVAPLSAAAAQGRVIELGDIVGRYEQLAARYPCVVVEGAGGLLVPTGSDWAMADLISRLRLPVLLVGRVGLGGINHALLTLEALERRNIPVVALVLNETAAPRGSV
;
A
#
# COMPACT_ATOMS: atom_id res chain seq x y z
N MET A 1 14.76 -17.31 -15.04
CA MET A 1 13.96 -16.10 -14.88
C MET A 1 14.42 -15.42 -13.61
N ILE A 2 14.99 -14.22 -13.69
CA ILE A 2 15.30 -13.40 -12.51
C ILE A 2 13.92 -12.98 -11.97
N GLY A 3 13.49 -13.58 -10.85
CA GLY A 3 12.21 -13.23 -10.24
C GLY A 3 12.21 -11.76 -9.87
N THR A 4 11.15 -11.03 -10.23
CA THR A 4 10.96 -9.65 -9.80
C THR A 4 10.97 -9.61 -8.28
N THR A 5 11.89 -8.85 -7.73
CA THR A 5 11.93 -8.58 -6.30
C THR A 5 10.98 -7.42 -6.00
N GLY A 6 10.39 -7.41 -4.81
CA GLY A 6 9.50 -6.33 -4.42
C GLY A 6 9.18 -6.39 -2.94
N VAL A 7 8.45 -5.42 -2.47
CA VAL A 7 7.97 -5.36 -1.09
C VAL A 7 6.57 -4.77 -1.06
N PHE A 8 5.76 -5.31 -0.16
CA PHE A 8 4.44 -4.77 0.12
C PHE A 8 4.48 -3.94 1.41
N VAL A 9 4.19 -2.66 1.31
CA VAL A 9 4.11 -1.76 2.46
C VAL A 9 2.67 -1.78 2.98
N THR A 10 2.47 -2.38 4.15
CA THR A 10 1.18 -2.35 4.85
C THR A 10 1.30 -1.61 6.18
N GLY A 11 0.20 -1.33 6.82
CA GLY A 11 0.19 -0.65 8.10
C GLY A 11 -0.59 -1.37 9.18
N THR A 12 -0.33 -0.99 10.43
CA THR A 12 -1.16 -1.43 11.54
C THR A 12 -2.52 -0.73 11.54
N ASP A 13 -2.64 0.39 10.81
CA ASP A 13 -3.86 1.21 10.72
C ASP A 13 -3.78 2.20 9.54
N THR A 14 -4.87 2.97 9.34
CA THR A 14 -4.89 4.15 8.47
C THR A 14 -4.11 5.30 9.14
N GLY A 15 -3.45 6.14 8.33
CA GLY A 15 -2.75 7.32 8.84
C GLY A 15 -1.44 7.06 9.57
N VAL A 16 -0.92 5.82 9.63
CA VAL A 16 0.37 5.48 10.28
C VAL A 16 1.60 5.94 9.48
N GLY A 17 1.40 6.48 8.26
CA GLY A 17 2.49 7.01 7.44
C GLY A 17 3.02 6.03 6.40
N LYS A 18 2.22 5.06 5.95
CA LYS A 18 2.60 4.12 4.88
C LYS A 18 3.21 4.81 3.68
N THR A 19 2.52 5.80 3.14
CA THR A 19 2.95 6.53 1.94
C THR A 19 4.28 7.25 2.14
N LEU A 20 4.49 7.85 3.32
CA LEU A 20 5.77 8.49 3.65
C LEU A 20 6.92 7.47 3.64
N VAL A 21 6.72 6.32 4.30
CA VAL A 21 7.72 5.25 4.39
C VAL A 21 7.96 4.62 3.01
N ALA A 22 6.90 4.33 2.26
CA ALA A 22 7.01 3.77 0.91
C ALA A 22 7.75 4.72 -0.04
N ALA A 23 7.39 6.01 -0.07
CA ALA A 23 8.06 7.01 -0.89
C ALA A 23 9.53 7.20 -0.50
N ALA A 24 9.86 7.18 0.81
CA ALA A 24 11.23 7.26 1.28
C ALA A 24 12.06 6.04 0.83
N LEU A 25 11.49 4.83 0.95
CA LEU A 25 12.13 3.60 0.45
C LEU A 25 12.39 3.69 -1.06
N VAL A 26 11.37 4.04 -1.84
CA VAL A 26 11.46 4.18 -3.30
C VAL A 26 12.53 5.21 -3.68
N SER A 27 12.49 6.42 -3.09
CA SER A 27 13.50 7.45 -3.34
C SER A 27 14.92 6.98 -2.97
N ARG A 28 15.05 6.18 -1.91
CA ARG A 28 16.36 5.62 -1.54
C ARG A 28 16.87 4.63 -2.58
N LEU A 29 16.01 3.74 -3.05
CA LEU A 29 16.36 2.75 -4.10
C LEU A 29 16.75 3.44 -5.42
N VAL A 30 15.99 4.46 -5.84
CA VAL A 30 16.28 5.25 -7.05
C VAL A 30 17.65 5.94 -6.92
N ARG A 31 17.94 6.57 -5.77
CA ARG A 31 19.26 7.18 -5.52
C ARG A 31 20.42 6.17 -5.50
N MET A 32 20.13 4.89 -5.27
CA MET A 32 21.11 3.81 -5.41
C MET A 32 21.22 3.27 -6.84
N GLY A 33 20.62 3.95 -7.83
CA GLY A 33 20.63 3.56 -9.24
C GLY A 33 19.69 2.41 -9.57
N ARG A 34 18.71 2.09 -8.71
CA ARG A 34 17.73 1.03 -8.99
C ARG A 34 16.54 1.58 -9.76
N SER A 35 16.11 0.84 -10.78
CA SER A 35 14.83 1.07 -11.43
C SER A 35 13.72 0.42 -10.61
N VAL A 36 12.72 1.20 -10.19
CA VAL A 36 11.67 0.76 -9.24
C VAL A 36 10.30 1.12 -9.80
N GLY A 37 9.45 0.12 -9.97
CA GLY A 37 8.02 0.31 -10.21
C GLY A 37 7.27 0.54 -8.89
N VAL A 38 6.13 1.21 -8.97
CA VAL A 38 5.30 1.48 -7.80
C VAL A 38 3.85 1.14 -8.08
N MET A 39 3.13 0.72 -7.05
CA MET A 39 1.70 0.43 -7.14
C MET A 39 0.97 0.85 -5.87
N LYS A 40 -0.16 1.54 -6.03
CA LYS A 40 -1.17 1.82 -5.01
C LYS A 40 -2.49 1.20 -5.49
N PRO A 41 -2.74 -0.09 -5.25
CA PRO A 41 -3.85 -0.83 -5.89
C PRO A 41 -5.20 -0.19 -5.67
N VAL A 42 -5.42 0.30 -4.45
CA VAL A 42 -6.66 0.96 -4.04
C VAL A 42 -6.33 2.21 -3.25
N GLU A 43 -7.00 3.30 -3.58
CA GLU A 43 -6.90 4.56 -2.86
C GLU A 43 -8.30 5.11 -2.58
N THR A 44 -8.56 5.51 -1.34
CA THR A 44 -9.83 6.09 -0.88
C THR A 44 -9.61 7.50 -0.32
N GLY A 45 -10.63 8.35 -0.36
CA GLY A 45 -10.47 9.76 0.02
C GLY A 45 -9.74 10.58 -1.04
N VAL A 46 -9.78 10.16 -2.30
CA VAL A 46 -9.13 10.83 -3.42
C VAL A 46 -10.11 11.80 -4.05
N ASP A 47 -9.83 13.09 -3.93
CA ASP A 47 -10.58 14.11 -4.64
C ASP A 47 -10.17 14.11 -6.12
N ALA A 48 -11.14 13.97 -7.01
CA ALA A 48 -10.90 13.92 -8.47
C ALA A 48 -10.19 15.17 -9.02
N GLY A 49 -10.24 16.31 -8.32
CA GLY A 49 -9.55 17.54 -8.68
C GLY A 49 -8.10 17.66 -8.22
N LEU A 50 -7.58 16.71 -7.43
CA LEU A 50 -6.27 16.78 -6.77
C LEU A 50 -5.39 15.57 -7.08
N SER A 51 -5.32 15.15 -8.34
CA SER A 51 -4.58 13.95 -8.77
C SER A 51 -3.09 13.95 -8.37
N ASP A 52 -2.46 15.12 -8.31
CA ASP A 52 -1.06 15.31 -7.91
C ASP A 52 -0.81 15.10 -6.40
N ARG A 53 -1.85 15.08 -5.57
CA ARG A 53 -1.76 14.89 -4.12
C ARG A 53 -2.07 13.47 -3.65
N THR A 54 -2.41 12.58 -4.57
CA THR A 54 -2.71 11.18 -4.26
C THR A 54 -1.47 10.43 -3.76
N ASP A 55 -1.67 9.35 -3.00
CA ASP A 55 -0.58 8.50 -2.59
C ASP A 55 0.13 7.91 -3.80
N ALA A 56 -0.63 7.49 -4.83
CA ALA A 56 -0.08 7.02 -6.09
C ALA A 56 0.83 8.05 -6.77
N ALA A 57 0.41 9.33 -6.86
CA ALA A 57 1.22 10.39 -7.44
C ALA A 57 2.52 10.62 -6.67
N ARG A 58 2.47 10.58 -5.33
CA ARG A 58 3.67 10.69 -4.48
C ARG A 58 4.65 9.53 -4.70
N LEU A 59 4.14 8.31 -4.83
CA LEU A 59 4.96 7.13 -5.13
C LEU A 59 5.59 7.24 -6.52
N MET A 60 4.82 7.62 -7.54
CA MET A 60 5.30 7.80 -8.91
C MET A 60 6.40 8.88 -8.98
N ALA A 61 6.19 10.01 -8.31
CA ALA A 61 7.20 11.08 -8.21
C ALA A 61 8.48 10.58 -7.52
N ALA A 62 8.36 9.81 -6.42
CA ALA A 62 9.49 9.22 -5.73
C ALA A 62 10.26 8.21 -6.58
N ALA A 63 9.57 7.45 -7.41
CA ALA A 63 10.13 6.48 -8.36
C ALA A 63 10.66 7.11 -9.64
N GLN A 64 10.29 8.37 -9.93
CA GLN A 64 10.59 9.08 -11.20
C GLN A 64 10.04 8.33 -12.43
N VAL A 65 8.85 7.72 -12.29
CA VAL A 65 8.19 6.95 -13.35
C VAL A 65 7.00 7.71 -13.94
N THR A 66 6.69 7.41 -15.20
CA THR A 66 5.59 8.02 -15.97
C THR A 66 4.57 6.99 -16.45
N ASP A 67 4.46 5.87 -15.74
CA ASP A 67 3.41 4.87 -16.01
C ASP A 67 2.01 5.50 -15.89
N SER A 68 1.04 4.92 -16.58
CA SER A 68 -0.32 5.44 -16.47
C SER A 68 -0.84 5.30 -15.04
N LEU A 69 -1.57 6.31 -14.56
CA LEU A 69 -2.18 6.26 -13.23
C LEU A 69 -3.13 5.06 -13.07
N ASP A 70 -3.79 4.63 -14.16
CA ASP A 70 -4.67 3.47 -14.14
C ASP A 70 -3.90 2.14 -13.98
N LEU A 71 -2.64 2.08 -14.39
CA LEU A 71 -1.78 0.94 -14.13
C LEU A 71 -1.30 0.93 -12.68
N VAL A 72 -0.89 2.09 -12.17
CA VAL A 72 -0.33 2.24 -10.82
C VAL A 72 -1.41 2.20 -9.74
N SER A 73 -2.56 2.83 -10.00
CA SER A 73 -3.66 2.94 -9.03
C SER A 73 -5.02 2.75 -9.70
N PRO A 74 -5.41 1.48 -9.99
CA PRO A 74 -6.62 1.17 -10.75
C PRO A 74 -7.92 1.52 -10.03
N TYR A 75 -7.93 1.47 -8.71
CA TYR A 75 -9.13 1.70 -7.92
C TYR A 75 -8.97 2.94 -7.04
N ARG A 76 -9.61 4.02 -7.46
CA ARG A 76 -9.60 5.31 -6.75
C ARG A 76 -11.04 5.72 -6.43
N PHE A 77 -11.28 6.10 -5.18
CA PHE A 77 -12.61 6.43 -4.67
C PHE A 77 -12.58 7.73 -3.87
N PRO A 78 -13.54 8.65 -4.05
CA PRO A 78 -13.58 9.92 -3.34
C PRO A 78 -13.96 9.78 -1.86
N ALA A 79 -14.77 8.77 -1.50
CA ALA A 79 -15.18 8.56 -0.12
C ALA A 79 -14.01 8.05 0.75
N PRO A 80 -13.67 8.73 1.88
CA PRO A 80 -12.58 8.32 2.78
C PRO A 80 -13.05 7.21 3.76
N VAL A 81 -13.45 6.08 3.21
CA VAL A 81 -13.94 4.90 3.95
C VAL A 81 -13.19 3.65 3.49
N ALA A 82 -13.48 2.50 4.13
CA ALA A 82 -12.86 1.23 3.72
C ALA A 82 -13.08 0.94 2.22
N PRO A 83 -12.11 0.33 1.52
CA PRO A 83 -12.17 0.08 0.07
C PRO A 83 -13.47 -0.57 -0.39
N LEU A 84 -13.91 -1.65 0.27
CA LEU A 84 -15.16 -2.33 -0.04
C LEU A 84 -16.37 -1.39 0.02
N SER A 85 -16.46 -0.57 1.08
CA SER A 85 -17.56 0.39 1.26
C SER A 85 -17.51 1.51 0.21
N ALA A 86 -16.30 1.99 -0.12
CA ALA A 86 -16.11 3.02 -1.13
C ALA A 86 -16.51 2.54 -2.53
N ALA A 87 -16.15 1.30 -2.87
CA ALA A 87 -16.52 0.66 -4.12
C ALA A 87 -18.04 0.44 -4.22
N ALA A 88 -18.65 -0.10 -3.16
CA ALA A 88 -20.10 -0.34 -3.10
C ALA A 88 -20.90 0.96 -3.26
N ALA A 89 -20.45 2.06 -2.65
CA ALA A 89 -21.09 3.38 -2.79
C ALA A 89 -21.10 3.91 -4.25
N GLN A 90 -20.20 3.39 -5.10
CA GLN A 90 -20.12 3.72 -6.53
C GLN A 90 -20.65 2.61 -7.44
N GLY A 91 -21.26 1.55 -6.90
CA GLY A 91 -21.71 0.39 -7.68
C GLY A 91 -20.57 -0.33 -8.40
N ARG A 92 -19.33 -0.23 -7.87
CA ARG A 92 -18.13 -0.85 -8.44
C ARG A 92 -17.68 -2.04 -7.59
N VAL A 93 -16.99 -2.96 -8.24
CA VAL A 93 -16.33 -4.09 -7.57
C VAL A 93 -14.82 -3.94 -7.72
N ILE A 94 -14.08 -4.26 -6.66
CA ILE A 94 -12.63 -4.30 -6.70
C ILE A 94 -12.22 -5.75 -6.95
N GLU A 95 -11.70 -6.01 -8.15
CA GLU A 95 -11.33 -7.35 -8.59
C GLU A 95 -9.88 -7.65 -8.25
N LEU A 96 -9.66 -8.68 -7.41
CA LEU A 96 -8.31 -9.13 -7.03
C LEU A 96 -7.47 -9.49 -8.26
N GLY A 97 -8.08 -10.17 -9.23
CA GLY A 97 -7.42 -10.60 -10.47
C GLY A 97 -6.96 -9.43 -11.34
N ASP A 98 -7.72 -8.33 -11.42
CA ASP A 98 -7.31 -7.13 -12.14
C ASP A 98 -6.08 -6.48 -11.49
N ILE A 99 -6.06 -6.37 -10.16
CA ILE A 99 -4.90 -5.84 -9.42
C ILE A 99 -3.65 -6.69 -9.68
N VAL A 100 -3.79 -8.03 -9.61
CA VAL A 100 -2.69 -8.96 -9.86
C VAL A 100 -2.17 -8.81 -11.30
N GLY A 101 -3.04 -8.76 -12.31
CA GLY A 101 -2.63 -8.57 -13.69
C GLY A 101 -1.89 -7.26 -13.95
N ARG A 102 -2.28 -6.17 -13.27
CA ARG A 102 -1.56 -4.89 -13.35
C ARG A 102 -0.22 -4.92 -12.63
N TYR A 103 -0.15 -5.60 -11.48
CA TYR A 103 1.12 -5.85 -10.82
C TYR A 103 2.09 -6.63 -11.72
N GLU A 104 1.63 -7.67 -12.40
CA GLU A 104 2.44 -8.46 -13.33
C GLU A 104 2.97 -7.61 -14.51
N GLN A 105 2.17 -6.66 -15.02
CA GLN A 105 2.63 -5.70 -16.02
C GLN A 105 3.74 -4.78 -15.50
N LEU A 106 3.63 -4.30 -14.26
CA LEU A 106 4.70 -3.53 -13.61
C LEU A 106 5.94 -4.39 -13.37
N ALA A 107 5.75 -5.63 -12.89
CA ALA A 107 6.82 -6.58 -12.62
C ALA A 107 7.58 -7.01 -13.89
N ALA A 108 6.94 -6.94 -15.06
CA ALA A 108 7.61 -7.17 -16.35
C ALA A 108 8.49 -5.99 -16.80
N ARG A 109 8.24 -4.78 -16.28
CA ARG A 109 8.96 -3.54 -16.66
C ARG A 109 10.07 -3.20 -15.67
N TYR A 110 9.89 -3.55 -14.41
CA TYR A 110 10.75 -3.14 -13.30
C TYR A 110 11.34 -4.33 -12.57
N PRO A 111 12.64 -4.35 -12.28
CA PRO A 111 13.29 -5.41 -11.51
C PRO A 111 12.83 -5.43 -10.04
N CYS A 112 12.26 -4.33 -9.56
CA CYS A 112 11.71 -4.19 -8.22
C CYS A 112 10.40 -3.41 -8.26
N VAL A 113 9.37 -3.88 -7.55
CA VAL A 113 8.09 -3.17 -7.42
C VAL A 113 7.76 -2.97 -5.94
N VAL A 114 7.48 -1.72 -5.56
CA VAL A 114 6.98 -1.37 -4.24
C VAL A 114 5.47 -1.18 -4.32
N VAL A 115 4.73 -2.01 -3.58
CA VAL A 115 3.26 -1.95 -3.52
C VAL A 115 2.85 -1.36 -2.17
N GLU A 116 1.99 -0.35 -2.17
CA GLU A 116 1.43 0.22 -0.93
C GLU A 116 -0.04 -0.16 -0.78
N GLY A 117 -0.38 -0.82 0.31
CA GLY A 117 -1.77 -1.19 0.66
C GLY A 117 -2.62 -0.01 1.14
N ALA A 118 -3.93 -0.22 1.21
CA ALA A 118 -4.89 0.70 1.80
C ALA A 118 -5.27 0.25 3.21
N GLY A 119 -5.31 1.17 4.17
CA GLY A 119 -5.66 0.87 5.56
C GLY A 119 -4.71 -0.09 6.26
N GLY A 120 -5.26 -0.96 7.10
CA GLY A 120 -4.53 -2.02 7.79
C GLY A 120 -4.58 -3.36 7.04
N LEU A 121 -3.90 -4.37 7.61
CA LEU A 121 -3.73 -5.70 7.02
C LEU A 121 -5.04 -6.42 6.67
N LEU A 122 -6.02 -6.34 7.56
CA LEU A 122 -7.29 -7.08 7.44
C LEU A 122 -8.44 -6.20 6.95
N VAL A 123 -8.15 -5.04 6.37
CA VAL A 123 -9.20 -4.17 5.83
C VAL A 123 -9.94 -4.89 4.70
N PRO A 124 -11.30 -4.97 4.74
CA PRO A 124 -12.09 -5.51 3.66
C PRO A 124 -11.88 -4.69 2.37
N THR A 125 -11.45 -5.37 1.32
CA THR A 125 -11.12 -4.73 0.04
C THR A 125 -12.03 -5.17 -1.08
N GLY A 126 -12.32 -6.45 -1.18
CA GLY A 126 -13.35 -7.01 -2.05
C GLY A 126 -14.46 -7.68 -1.23
N SER A 127 -15.41 -8.30 -1.93
CA SER A 127 -16.58 -8.97 -1.30
C SER A 127 -16.17 -10.13 -0.39
N ASP A 128 -15.08 -10.80 -0.70
CA ASP A 128 -14.62 -12.04 -0.08
C ASP A 128 -13.11 -12.04 0.22
N TRP A 129 -12.43 -10.89 0.08
CA TRP A 129 -11.00 -10.78 0.31
C TRP A 129 -10.61 -9.46 1.02
N ALA A 130 -9.53 -9.54 1.79
CA ALA A 130 -8.91 -8.44 2.50
C ALA A 130 -7.52 -8.10 1.92
N MET A 131 -6.91 -7.03 2.38
CA MET A 131 -5.57 -6.62 1.94
C MET A 131 -4.52 -7.73 2.14
N ALA A 132 -4.66 -8.56 3.18
CA ALA A 132 -3.78 -9.71 3.42
C ALA A 132 -3.83 -10.75 2.28
N ASP A 133 -4.99 -10.93 1.65
CA ASP A 133 -5.15 -11.89 0.56
C ASP A 133 -4.43 -11.41 -0.70
N LEU A 134 -4.45 -10.09 -0.97
CA LEU A 134 -3.65 -9.50 -2.03
C LEU A 134 -2.15 -9.71 -1.77
N ILE A 135 -1.66 -9.46 -0.55
CA ILE A 135 -0.26 -9.68 -0.20
C ILE A 135 0.15 -11.13 -0.46
N SER A 136 -0.68 -12.08 0.00
CA SER A 136 -0.46 -13.52 -0.21
C SER A 136 -0.44 -13.87 -1.69
N ARG A 137 -1.33 -13.28 -2.48
CA ARG A 137 -1.44 -13.52 -3.93
C ARG A 137 -0.25 -13.00 -4.71
N LEU A 138 0.26 -11.83 -4.32
CA LEU A 138 1.46 -11.24 -4.92
C LEU A 138 2.77 -11.91 -4.45
N ARG A 139 2.72 -12.67 -3.36
CA ARG A 139 3.90 -13.35 -2.75
C ARG A 139 5.03 -12.39 -2.42
N LEU A 140 4.69 -11.17 -2.00
CA LEU A 140 5.66 -10.18 -1.60
C LEU A 140 5.92 -10.23 -0.10
N PRO A 141 7.19 -10.04 0.33
CA PRO A 141 7.47 -9.79 1.74
C PRO A 141 6.89 -8.44 2.16
N VAL A 142 6.60 -8.31 3.45
CA VAL A 142 5.96 -7.13 4.03
C VAL A 142 6.97 -6.22 4.72
N LEU A 143 6.88 -4.92 4.44
CA LEU A 143 7.35 -3.86 5.32
C LEU A 143 6.13 -3.35 6.09
N LEU A 144 6.11 -3.59 7.40
CA LEU A 144 5.03 -3.16 8.28
C LEU A 144 5.29 -1.76 8.82
N VAL A 145 4.31 -0.87 8.70
CA VAL A 145 4.38 0.49 9.27
C VAL A 145 3.40 0.59 10.44
N GLY A 146 3.92 0.91 11.59
CA GLY A 146 3.16 1.18 12.81
C GLY A 146 3.37 2.61 13.30
N ARG A 147 2.52 3.05 14.23
CA ARG A 147 2.71 4.36 14.87
C ARG A 147 3.42 4.21 16.22
N VAL A 148 4.23 5.19 16.55
CA VAL A 148 4.70 5.42 17.93
C VAL A 148 3.53 5.98 18.75
N GLY A 149 3.38 5.52 19.98
CA GLY A 149 2.38 6.02 20.92
C GLY A 149 1.57 4.90 21.59
N LEU A 150 0.66 5.31 22.47
CA LEU A 150 -0.17 4.39 23.23
C LEU A 150 -1.01 3.50 22.30
N GLY A 151 -0.98 2.19 22.54
CA GLY A 151 -1.63 1.17 21.70
C GLY A 151 -0.80 0.71 20.51
N GLY A 152 0.27 1.41 20.10
CA GLY A 152 1.08 1.08 18.93
C GLY A 152 1.73 -0.29 19.02
N ILE A 153 2.25 -0.68 20.20
CA ILE A 153 2.85 -2.01 20.41
C ILE A 153 1.81 -3.10 20.21
N ASN A 154 0.63 -2.95 20.83
CA ASN A 154 -0.46 -3.93 20.68
C ASN A 154 -0.87 -4.08 19.20
N HIS A 155 -1.07 -3.00 18.48
CA HIS A 155 -1.44 -3.04 17.06
C HIS A 155 -0.35 -3.69 16.20
N ALA A 156 0.92 -3.40 16.49
CA ALA A 156 2.03 -4.02 15.78
C ALA A 156 2.07 -5.54 16.01
N LEU A 157 1.95 -6.00 17.27
CA LEU A 157 1.98 -7.42 17.61
C LEU A 157 0.79 -8.18 17.00
N LEU A 158 -0.43 -7.64 17.08
CA LEU A 158 -1.60 -8.25 16.45
C LEU A 158 -1.44 -8.37 14.92
N THR A 159 -0.86 -7.36 14.29
CA THR A 159 -0.62 -7.39 12.84
C THR A 159 0.47 -8.40 12.49
N LEU A 160 1.56 -8.47 13.26
CA LEU A 160 2.63 -9.45 13.07
C LEU A 160 2.11 -10.88 13.23
N GLU A 161 1.31 -11.15 14.27
CA GLU A 161 0.67 -12.46 14.47
C GLU A 161 -0.23 -12.84 13.29
N ALA A 162 -1.01 -11.88 12.78
CA ALA A 162 -1.88 -12.12 11.62
C ALA A 162 -1.08 -12.39 10.32
N LEU A 163 0.08 -11.79 10.15
CA LEU A 163 1.01 -12.05 9.03
C LEU A 163 1.66 -13.44 9.18
N GLU A 164 2.15 -13.77 10.37
CA GLU A 164 2.77 -15.06 10.68
C GLU A 164 1.80 -16.22 10.41
N ARG A 165 0.57 -16.14 10.90
CA ARG A 165 -0.48 -17.15 10.65
C ARG A 165 -0.79 -17.40 9.18
N ARG A 166 -0.46 -16.43 8.31
CA ARG A 166 -0.63 -16.51 6.85
C ARG A 166 0.66 -16.87 6.13
N ASN A 167 1.74 -17.15 6.87
CA ASN A 167 3.08 -17.39 6.33
C ASN A 167 3.57 -16.25 5.41
N ILE A 168 3.20 -15.01 5.72
CA ILE A 168 3.65 -13.81 5.00
C ILE A 168 4.92 -13.30 5.68
N PRO A 169 6.08 -13.31 5.00
CA PRO A 169 7.34 -12.88 5.59
C PRO A 169 7.35 -11.36 5.83
N VAL A 170 7.86 -10.95 6.99
CA VAL A 170 8.06 -9.54 7.35
C VAL A 170 9.55 -9.22 7.28
N VAL A 171 9.93 -8.27 6.43
CA VAL A 171 11.33 -7.86 6.26
C VAL A 171 11.73 -6.72 7.18
N ALA A 172 10.76 -5.89 7.59
CA ALA A 172 11.01 -4.80 8.53
C ALA A 172 9.69 -4.33 9.20
N LEU A 173 9.84 -3.79 10.41
CA LEU A 173 8.84 -2.98 11.10
C LEU A 173 9.38 -1.56 11.24
N VAL A 174 8.66 -0.58 10.74
CA VAL A 174 8.95 0.83 10.89
C VAL A 174 7.93 1.44 11.84
N LEU A 175 8.39 1.94 12.96
CA LEU A 175 7.56 2.72 13.88
C LEU A 175 7.71 4.20 13.53
N ASN A 176 6.64 4.80 13.04
CA ASN A 176 6.61 6.18 12.59
C ASN A 176 5.92 7.07 13.62
N GLU A 177 6.56 8.16 13.98
CA GLU A 177 5.97 9.18 14.84
C GLU A 177 5.10 10.09 13.98
N THR A 178 3.81 9.78 13.92
CA THR A 178 2.83 10.70 13.34
C THR A 178 2.52 11.77 14.37
N ALA A 179 2.73 13.04 14.04
CA ALA A 179 2.33 14.13 14.90
C ALA A 179 0.84 13.95 15.27
N ALA A 180 0.55 13.90 16.59
CA ALA A 180 -0.84 13.92 17.05
C ALA A 180 -1.52 15.16 16.47
N PRO A 181 -2.80 15.09 16.06
CA PRO A 181 -3.52 16.29 15.66
C PRO A 181 -3.42 17.27 16.83
N ARG A 182 -2.91 18.47 16.56
CA ARG A 182 -2.84 19.54 17.55
C ARG A 182 -4.28 19.86 17.98
N GLY A 183 -4.66 19.46 19.18
CA GLY A 183 -5.96 19.82 19.77
C GLY A 183 -6.81 18.65 20.22
N SER A 184 -6.31 17.85 21.15
CA SER A 184 -7.15 17.07 22.07
C SER A 184 -6.47 17.01 23.42
N VAL A 185 -6.69 18.03 24.20
CA VAL A 185 -6.67 17.99 25.66
C VAL A 185 -8.12 18.06 26.11
#